data_23ebfc323ede2c4dc7e01c2d0c90da6c
#
_entry.id   23ebfc323ede2c4dc7e01c2d0c90da6c
#
_cell.length_a   1.000
_cell.length_b   1.000
_cell.length_c   1.000
_cell.angle_alpha   90.00
_cell.angle_beta   90.00
_cell.angle_gamma   90.00
#
_symmetry.space_group_name_H-M   'P 1'
#
loop_
_entity.id
_entity.type
_entity.pdbx_description
1 polymer ?
#
loop_
_entity_poly.entity_id
_entity_poly.type
_entity_poly.pdbx_seq_one_letter_code
_entity_poly.pdbx_strand_id
1 'polypeptide(L)'
;MVEFKGEESAFKHVSTLLKMTFQEGAELDGAILRKITIEGENIVSPASYSFEDETITMNPDEDSDVLLADELSHDLTNGYTYYFIVNKKQDASSPVKLAVEYEIKGNTYVAQMSGFANNVFVGGMCQSYTITIQNDALVVSGAEISPWGDGGSLDDIVINGEEISE
;
A
#
# COMPACT_ATOMS: atom_id res chain seq x y z
N MET A 1 -19.25 -43.27 -4.83
CA MET A 1 -17.84 -42.84 -4.84
C MET A 1 -17.85 -41.46 -5.53
N VAL A 2 -17.70 -40.40 -4.77
CA VAL A 2 -17.69 -39.02 -5.33
C VAL A 2 -16.22 -38.75 -5.64
N GLU A 3 -15.87 -38.66 -6.93
CA GLU A 3 -14.56 -38.15 -7.34
C GLU A 3 -14.51 -36.65 -7.08
N PHE A 4 -13.77 -36.25 -6.07
CA PHE A 4 -13.29 -34.88 -5.96
C PHE A 4 -12.22 -34.70 -7.03
N LYS A 5 -12.57 -34.13 -8.18
CA LYS A 5 -11.59 -33.49 -9.05
C LYS A 5 -11.11 -32.25 -8.29
N GLY A 6 -9.90 -32.33 -7.76
CA GLY A 6 -9.21 -31.18 -7.22
C GLY A 6 -8.96 -30.18 -8.34
N GLU A 7 -9.87 -29.23 -8.52
CA GLU A 7 -9.53 -27.98 -9.20
C GLU A 7 -8.57 -27.25 -8.23
N GLU A 8 -7.40 -26.89 -8.73
CA GLU A 8 -6.47 -26.05 -7.98
C GLU A 8 -7.21 -24.74 -7.70
N SER A 9 -7.66 -24.59 -6.46
CA SER A 9 -8.28 -23.35 -5.99
C SER A 9 -7.19 -22.31 -5.86
N ALA A 10 -6.93 -21.55 -6.93
CA ALA A 10 -6.02 -20.43 -6.88
C ALA A 10 -6.65 -19.35 -5.98
N PHE A 11 -6.05 -19.11 -4.82
CA PHE A 11 -6.41 -17.96 -3.99
C PHE A 11 -6.09 -16.67 -4.74
N LYS A 12 -7.08 -15.80 -4.90
CA LYS A 12 -6.92 -14.50 -5.52
C LYS A 12 -6.98 -13.41 -4.46
N HIS A 13 -6.01 -12.52 -4.46
CA HIS A 13 -6.08 -11.31 -3.65
C HIS A 13 -7.21 -10.41 -4.16
N VAL A 14 -8.09 -10.01 -3.27
CA VAL A 14 -9.21 -9.10 -3.60
C VAL A 14 -8.86 -7.63 -3.37
N SER A 15 -7.89 -7.38 -2.50
CA SER A 15 -7.35 -6.05 -2.21
C SER A 15 -6.22 -5.67 -3.16
N THR A 16 -5.80 -4.42 -3.11
CA THR A 16 -4.63 -3.90 -3.83
C THR A 16 -3.48 -3.70 -2.87
N LEU A 17 -2.29 -4.10 -3.27
CA LEU A 17 -1.05 -3.76 -2.57
C LEU A 17 -0.50 -2.45 -3.15
N LEU A 18 -0.35 -1.42 -2.32
CA LEU A 18 0.37 -0.20 -2.67
C LEU A 18 1.80 -0.32 -2.16
N LYS A 19 2.76 -0.28 -3.08
CA LYS A 19 4.18 -0.19 -2.78
C LYS A 19 4.64 1.24 -3.05
N MET A 20 4.94 1.99 -2.00
CA MET A 20 5.25 3.42 -2.09
C MET A 20 6.68 3.65 -1.62
N THR A 21 7.55 4.09 -2.53
CA THR A 21 8.93 4.46 -2.21
C THR A 21 9.02 5.97 -2.08
N PHE A 22 9.28 6.45 -0.87
CA PHE A 22 9.45 7.86 -0.54
C PHE A 22 10.93 8.21 -0.60
N GLN A 23 11.26 9.35 -1.18
CA GLN A 23 12.61 9.89 -1.27
C GLN A 23 12.60 11.41 -1.15
N GLU A 24 13.68 11.98 -0.65
CA GLU A 24 13.86 13.42 -0.63
C GLU A 24 14.19 13.97 -2.04
N GLY A 25 13.68 15.16 -2.34
CA GLY A 25 14.07 15.91 -3.52
C GLY A 25 15.42 16.58 -3.34
N ALA A 26 16.01 17.01 -4.46
CA ALA A 26 17.37 17.58 -4.47
C ALA A 26 17.57 18.84 -3.61
N GLU A 27 16.48 19.53 -3.25
CA GLU A 27 16.51 20.73 -2.41
C GLU A 27 16.37 20.42 -0.91
N LEU A 28 16.09 19.18 -0.55
CA LEU A 28 16.02 18.72 0.83
C LEU A 28 17.34 18.03 1.21
N ASP A 29 17.71 18.12 2.47
CA ASP A 29 18.93 17.53 3.00
C ASP A 29 18.67 16.92 4.38
N GLY A 30 18.63 15.60 4.43
CA GLY A 30 18.40 14.85 5.65
C GLY A 30 16.95 14.90 6.14
N ALA A 31 15.99 14.74 5.22
CA ALA A 31 14.59 14.65 5.56
C ALA A 31 14.26 13.31 6.25
N ILE A 32 13.53 13.38 7.36
CA ILE A 32 13.07 12.22 8.13
C ILE A 32 11.57 12.08 7.94
N LEU A 33 11.11 10.96 7.39
CA LEU A 33 9.70 10.63 7.25
C LEU A 33 9.07 10.40 8.63
N ARG A 34 7.98 11.08 8.93
CA ARG A 34 7.28 10.99 10.22
C ARG A 34 5.91 10.36 10.10
N LYS A 35 5.18 10.65 9.02
CA LYS A 35 3.80 10.20 8.87
C LYS A 35 3.41 10.11 7.40
N ILE A 36 2.60 9.11 7.06
CA ILE A 36 1.96 8.96 5.75
C ILE A 36 0.46 8.87 5.97
N THR A 37 -0.31 9.68 5.27
CA THR A 37 -1.78 9.65 5.30
C THR A 37 -2.29 9.47 3.88
N ILE A 38 -3.12 8.46 3.66
CA ILE A 38 -3.85 8.24 2.41
C ILE A 38 -5.33 8.40 2.75
N GLU A 39 -6.00 9.33 2.07
CA GLU A 39 -7.41 9.63 2.28
C GLU A 39 -8.18 9.39 0.98
N GLY A 40 -9.25 8.63 1.05
CA GLY A 40 -10.11 8.36 -0.09
C GLY A 40 -11.28 7.48 0.31
N GLU A 41 -12.39 7.62 -0.38
CA GLU A 41 -13.63 6.93 -0.08
C GLU A 41 -13.45 5.41 0.01
N ASN A 42 -13.78 4.83 1.15
CA ASN A 42 -13.79 3.38 1.45
C ASN A 42 -12.47 2.64 1.18
N ILE A 43 -11.31 3.31 1.29
CA ILE A 43 -10.01 2.68 0.97
C ILE A 43 -9.61 1.57 1.93
N VAL A 44 -10.13 1.58 3.16
CA VAL A 44 -9.85 0.57 4.20
C VAL A 44 -11.12 -0.01 4.83
N SER A 45 -12.27 0.11 4.16
CA SER A 45 -13.53 -0.46 4.67
C SER A 45 -13.40 -1.95 4.92
N PRO A 46 -13.94 -2.46 6.02
CA PRO A 46 -14.18 -3.88 6.17
C PRO A 46 -15.00 -4.42 5.00
N ALA A 47 -14.68 -5.62 4.56
CA ALA A 47 -15.37 -6.24 3.43
C ALA A 47 -15.74 -7.68 3.77
N SER A 48 -16.92 -8.11 3.29
CA SER A 48 -17.36 -9.50 3.29
C SER A 48 -17.19 -10.07 1.89
N TYR A 49 -16.71 -11.31 1.77
CA TYR A 49 -16.61 -12.03 0.51
C TYR A 49 -17.61 -13.18 0.49
N SER A 50 -18.47 -13.23 -0.51
CA SER A 50 -19.35 -14.36 -0.77
C SER A 50 -18.66 -15.35 -1.71
N PHE A 51 -18.50 -16.60 -1.25
CA PHE A 51 -17.94 -17.69 -2.07
C PHE A 51 -18.95 -18.28 -3.06
N GLU A 52 -20.23 -18.00 -2.89
CA GLU A 52 -21.29 -18.52 -3.75
C GLU A 52 -21.37 -17.76 -5.09
N ASP A 53 -21.26 -16.45 -5.04
CA ASP A 53 -21.38 -15.57 -6.20
C ASP A 53 -20.11 -14.77 -6.49
N GLU A 54 -19.03 -15.06 -5.76
CA GLU A 54 -17.71 -14.40 -5.87
C GLU A 54 -17.78 -12.87 -5.73
N THR A 55 -18.73 -12.37 -4.92
CA THR A 55 -18.92 -10.94 -4.72
C THR A 55 -18.26 -10.42 -3.46
N ILE A 56 -17.86 -9.14 -3.51
CA ILE A 56 -17.34 -8.39 -2.36
C ILE A 56 -18.34 -7.32 -1.99
N THR A 57 -18.76 -7.33 -0.73
CA THR A 57 -19.60 -6.28 -0.15
C THR A 57 -18.76 -5.45 0.81
N MET A 58 -18.65 -4.15 0.56
CA MET A 58 -17.99 -3.21 1.47
C MET A 58 -18.94 -2.84 2.61
N ASN A 59 -18.40 -2.80 3.82
CA ASN A 59 -19.12 -2.40 5.03
C ASN A 59 -18.41 -1.17 5.62
N PRO A 60 -18.58 0.02 5.02
CA PRO A 60 -17.86 1.22 5.45
C PRO A 60 -18.27 1.62 6.87
N ASP A 61 -17.30 2.08 7.62
CA ASP A 61 -17.45 2.74 8.90
C ASP A 61 -16.89 4.18 8.84
N GLU A 62 -16.92 4.90 9.94
CA GLU A 62 -16.46 6.30 10.00
C GLU A 62 -14.96 6.46 9.70
N ASP A 63 -14.16 5.40 9.91
CA ASP A 63 -12.70 5.42 9.74
C ASP A 63 -12.26 4.81 8.40
N SER A 64 -13.19 4.39 7.55
CA SER A 64 -12.88 3.64 6.33
C SER A 64 -12.21 4.46 5.22
N ASP A 65 -12.19 5.77 5.35
CA ASP A 65 -11.68 6.71 4.35
C ASP A 65 -10.22 7.10 4.56
N VAL A 66 -9.61 6.72 5.69
CA VAL A 66 -8.25 7.14 6.03
C VAL A 66 -7.37 5.94 6.36
N LEU A 67 -6.25 5.85 5.67
CA LEU A 67 -5.17 4.92 5.98
C LEU A 67 -3.96 5.70 6.48
N LEU A 68 -3.45 5.31 7.64
CA LEU A 68 -2.44 6.04 8.36
C LEU A 68 -1.23 5.16 8.69
N ALA A 69 -0.02 5.69 8.45
CA ALA A 69 1.21 5.23 9.06
C ALA A 69 1.82 6.39 9.84
N ASP A 70 1.89 6.27 11.14
CA ASP A 70 2.33 7.30 12.09
C ASP A 70 3.56 6.86 12.86
N GLU A 71 4.14 7.78 13.63
CA GLU A 71 5.31 7.56 14.49
C GLU A 71 6.53 7.00 13.73
N LEU A 72 6.63 7.32 12.44
CA LEU A 72 7.75 6.89 11.60
C LEU A 72 9.02 7.67 11.96
N SER A 73 10.18 7.07 11.67
CA SER A 73 11.49 7.71 11.84
C SER A 73 12.46 7.18 10.80
N HIS A 74 12.17 7.43 9.52
CA HIS A 74 12.96 6.91 8.41
C HIS A 74 13.65 8.03 7.67
N ASP A 75 14.98 7.93 7.58
CA ASP A 75 15.82 8.81 6.76
C ASP A 75 15.50 8.59 5.28
N LEU A 76 15.20 9.66 4.56
CA LEU A 76 14.81 9.64 3.15
C LEU A 76 15.96 9.83 2.16
N THR A 77 17.20 10.04 2.63
CA THR A 77 18.39 10.21 1.79
C THR A 77 18.59 9.05 0.81
N ASN A 78 18.33 7.82 1.25
CA ASN A 78 18.43 6.62 0.42
C ASN A 78 17.06 6.09 -0.03
N GLY A 79 16.01 6.83 0.26
CA GLY A 79 14.64 6.41 0.04
C GLY A 79 14.15 5.36 1.04
N TYR A 80 12.85 5.31 1.25
CA TYR A 80 12.21 4.32 2.11
C TYR A 80 10.93 3.79 1.46
N THR A 81 10.77 2.48 1.44
CA THR A 81 9.59 1.83 0.85
C THR A 81 8.61 1.39 1.93
N TYR A 82 7.36 1.80 1.78
CA TYR A 82 6.25 1.41 2.63
C TYR A 82 5.20 0.63 1.82
N TYR A 83 4.53 -0.32 2.48
CA TYR A 83 3.51 -1.16 1.86
C TYR A 83 2.18 -0.96 2.55
N PHE A 84 1.14 -0.69 1.77
CA PHE A 84 -0.23 -0.58 2.25
C PHE A 84 -1.12 -1.58 1.53
N ILE A 85 -2.08 -2.14 2.25
CA ILE A 85 -3.16 -2.93 1.68
C ILE A 85 -4.40 -2.05 1.68
N VAL A 86 -4.96 -1.83 0.50
CA VAL A 86 -6.17 -1.02 0.31
C VAL A 86 -7.24 -1.82 -0.43
N ASN A 87 -8.49 -1.42 -0.26
CA ASN A 87 -9.58 -1.99 -1.03
C ASN A 87 -9.44 -1.64 -2.52
N LYS A 88 -9.95 -2.51 -3.38
CA LYS A 88 -10.10 -2.14 -4.78
C LYS A 88 -11.02 -0.93 -4.90
N LYS A 89 -10.67 0.01 -5.78
CA LYS A 89 -11.44 1.20 -6.08
C LYS A 89 -11.50 1.37 -7.59
N GLN A 90 -12.68 1.24 -8.16
CA GLN A 90 -12.89 1.35 -9.62
C GLN A 90 -13.44 2.72 -10.03
N ASP A 91 -14.04 3.44 -9.09
CA ASP A 91 -14.55 4.79 -9.34
C ASP A 91 -13.41 5.81 -9.25
N ALA A 92 -13.13 6.45 -10.37
CA ALA A 92 -12.13 7.51 -10.49
C ALA A 92 -12.68 8.90 -10.10
N SER A 93 -13.99 9.03 -9.79
CA SER A 93 -14.63 10.33 -9.54
C SER A 93 -14.22 10.94 -8.20
N SER A 94 -13.96 10.11 -7.19
CA SER A 94 -13.53 10.57 -5.88
C SER A 94 -11.99 10.60 -5.81
N PRO A 95 -11.37 11.74 -5.55
CA PRO A 95 -9.92 11.84 -5.49
C PRO A 95 -9.36 11.07 -4.29
N VAL A 96 -8.24 10.40 -4.50
CA VAL A 96 -7.42 9.86 -3.42
C VAL A 96 -6.33 10.89 -3.12
N LYS A 97 -6.20 11.29 -1.86
CA LYS A 97 -5.21 12.23 -1.41
C LYS A 97 -4.06 11.51 -0.72
N LEU A 98 -2.86 12.03 -0.89
CA LEU A 98 -1.68 11.61 -0.16
C LEU A 98 -1.10 12.81 0.56
N ALA A 99 -0.86 12.68 1.85
CA ALA A 99 -0.11 13.64 2.64
C ALA A 99 1.06 12.93 3.33
N VAL A 100 2.20 13.61 3.35
CA VAL A 100 3.43 13.13 3.97
C VAL A 100 3.92 14.18 4.93
N GLU A 101 4.07 13.82 6.21
CA GLU A 101 4.70 14.63 7.21
C GLU A 101 6.18 14.22 7.33
N TYR A 102 7.06 15.19 7.26
CA TYR A 102 8.49 14.97 7.35
C TYR A 102 9.16 16.06 8.20
N GLU A 103 10.33 15.75 8.73
CA GLU A 103 11.10 16.63 9.56
C GLU A 103 12.45 16.96 8.91
N ILE A 104 12.86 18.24 8.96
CA ILE A 104 14.20 18.68 8.60
C ILE A 104 14.72 19.58 9.73
N LYS A 105 15.88 19.24 10.28
CA LYS A 105 16.55 20.04 11.32
C LYS A 105 15.66 20.40 12.51
N GLY A 106 14.78 19.45 12.90
CA GLY A 106 13.85 19.61 14.01
C GLY A 106 12.58 20.39 13.70
N ASN A 107 12.34 20.80 12.46
CA ASN A 107 11.10 21.43 12.03
C ASN A 107 10.26 20.45 11.21
N THR A 108 8.97 20.38 11.51
CA THR A 108 8.00 19.53 10.82
C THR A 108 7.36 20.25 9.66
N TYR A 109 7.24 19.56 8.53
CA TYR A 109 6.63 20.03 7.29
C TYR A 109 5.61 19.01 6.80
N VAL A 110 4.66 19.45 5.98
CA VAL A 110 3.67 18.60 5.32
C VAL A 110 3.70 18.87 3.82
N ALA A 111 3.94 17.81 3.04
CA ALA A 111 3.76 17.82 1.60
C ALA A 111 2.53 17.00 1.24
N GLN A 112 1.72 17.49 0.29
CA GLN A 112 0.47 16.81 -0.07
C GLN A 112 0.17 16.86 -1.55
N MET A 113 -0.60 15.88 -2.02
CA MET A 113 -1.13 15.85 -3.37
C MET A 113 -2.53 15.23 -3.39
N SER A 114 -3.29 15.56 -4.42
CA SER A 114 -4.60 14.98 -4.68
C SER A 114 -4.64 14.33 -6.06
N GLY A 115 -5.34 13.20 -6.16
CA GLY A 115 -5.48 12.49 -7.44
C GLY A 115 -4.29 11.59 -7.79
N PHE A 116 -3.50 11.14 -6.81
CA PHE A 116 -2.47 10.13 -7.08
C PHE A 116 -3.13 8.78 -7.43
N ALA A 117 -2.37 7.89 -8.07
CA ALA A 117 -2.86 6.56 -8.50
C ALA A 117 -4.04 6.60 -9.48
N ASN A 118 -4.27 7.70 -10.19
CA ASN A 118 -5.45 7.91 -11.03
C ASN A 118 -6.78 7.58 -10.31
N ASN A 119 -6.80 7.62 -8.98
CA ASN A 119 -7.91 7.27 -8.09
C ASN A 119 -8.45 5.84 -8.28
N VAL A 120 -7.69 4.94 -8.88
CA VAL A 120 -8.11 3.56 -9.16
C VAL A 120 -7.16 2.57 -8.50
N PHE A 121 -7.71 1.65 -7.72
CA PHE A 121 -6.98 0.54 -7.12
C PHE A 121 -7.50 -0.79 -7.64
N VAL A 122 -6.63 -1.57 -8.28
CA VAL A 122 -7.00 -2.81 -8.94
C VAL A 122 -6.77 -3.99 -8.01
N GLY A 123 -7.83 -4.71 -7.66
CA GLY A 123 -7.74 -5.90 -6.81
C GLY A 123 -6.84 -6.98 -7.40
N GLY A 124 -6.05 -7.63 -6.56
CA GLY A 124 -5.08 -8.64 -6.96
C GLY A 124 -3.80 -8.10 -7.60
N MET A 125 -3.63 -6.78 -7.61
CA MET A 125 -2.48 -6.13 -8.22
C MET A 125 -1.63 -5.42 -7.17
N CYS A 126 -0.33 -5.36 -7.43
CA CYS A 126 0.61 -4.47 -6.76
C CYS A 126 0.77 -3.20 -7.60
N GLN A 127 0.48 -2.06 -7.00
CA GLN A 127 0.71 -0.75 -7.62
C GLN A 127 1.90 -0.09 -6.95
N SER A 128 2.97 0.13 -7.71
CA SER A 128 4.22 0.70 -7.23
C SER A 128 4.33 2.16 -7.64
N TYR A 129 4.72 3.00 -6.69
CA TYR A 129 4.92 4.43 -6.89
C TYR A 129 6.23 4.89 -6.27
N THR A 130 6.97 5.75 -6.96
CA THR A 130 8.06 6.51 -6.38
C THR A 130 7.57 7.94 -6.13
N ILE A 131 7.71 8.40 -4.88
CA ILE A 131 7.20 9.68 -4.40
C ILE A 131 8.37 10.51 -3.92
N THR A 132 8.65 11.58 -4.65
CA THR A 132 9.70 12.54 -4.29
C THR A 132 9.07 13.71 -3.55
N ILE A 133 9.57 14.01 -2.36
CA ILE A 133 9.16 15.14 -1.53
C ILE A 133 9.94 16.37 -1.98
N GLN A 134 9.25 17.41 -2.41
CA GLN A 134 9.85 18.67 -2.85
C GLN A 134 9.18 19.83 -2.10
N ASN A 135 9.80 20.27 -1.00
CA ASN A 135 9.22 21.28 -0.10
C ASN A 135 7.78 20.90 0.31
N ASP A 136 6.78 21.65 -0.10
CA ASP A 136 5.35 21.43 0.23
C ASP A 136 4.61 20.56 -0.81
N ALA A 137 5.32 20.05 -1.82
CA ALA A 137 4.74 19.28 -2.92
C ALA A 137 5.25 17.83 -2.95
N LEU A 138 4.42 16.93 -3.48
CA LEU A 138 4.79 15.56 -3.80
C LEU A 138 4.81 15.38 -5.31
N VAL A 139 5.87 14.75 -5.81
CA VAL A 139 5.99 14.38 -7.23
C VAL A 139 5.99 12.87 -7.34
N VAL A 140 5.01 12.32 -8.04
CA VAL A 140 4.92 10.88 -8.31
C VAL A 140 5.58 10.55 -9.63
N SER A 141 6.46 9.57 -9.61
CA SER A 141 7.14 9.01 -10.77
C SER A 141 7.13 7.48 -10.70
N GLY A 142 7.44 6.81 -11.81
CA GLY A 142 7.62 5.37 -11.84
C GLY A 142 6.37 4.57 -11.44
N ALA A 143 5.17 5.01 -11.86
CA ALA A 143 3.95 4.24 -11.61
C ALA A 143 3.98 2.93 -12.41
N GLU A 144 3.87 1.81 -11.71
CA GLU A 144 3.85 0.46 -12.28
C GLU A 144 2.73 -0.36 -11.66
N ILE A 145 2.04 -1.15 -12.47
CA ILE A 145 1.01 -2.09 -12.03
C ILE A 145 1.44 -3.48 -12.45
N SER A 146 1.62 -4.38 -11.49
CA SER A 146 1.97 -5.78 -11.71
C SER A 146 1.03 -6.70 -10.93
N PRO A 147 0.87 -7.96 -11.33
CA PRO A 147 0.16 -8.93 -10.49
C PRO A 147 0.78 -8.97 -9.09
N TRP A 148 -0.07 -9.04 -8.07
CA TRP A 148 0.38 -9.33 -6.72
C TRP A 148 0.85 -10.78 -6.72
N GLY A 149 2.15 -10.98 -6.69
CA GLY A 149 2.74 -12.31 -6.75
C GLY A 149 2.29 -13.18 -5.58
N ASP A 150 2.17 -14.44 -5.81
CA ASP A 150 1.77 -15.51 -4.87
C ASP A 150 2.84 -15.82 -3.82
N GLY A 151 3.65 -14.85 -3.45
CA GLY A 151 4.60 -14.95 -2.34
C GLY A 151 5.78 -15.91 -2.54
N GLY A 152 6.00 -16.37 -3.77
CA GLY A 152 7.02 -17.37 -4.09
C GLY A 152 6.56 -18.80 -3.78
N SER A 153 7.26 -19.79 -4.34
CA SER A 153 7.11 -21.18 -3.97
C SER A 153 7.61 -21.39 -2.53
N LEU A 154 6.94 -22.23 -1.76
CA LEU A 154 7.43 -22.66 -0.43
C LEU A 154 8.83 -23.30 -0.48
N ASP A 155 9.30 -23.66 -1.67
CA ASP A 155 10.63 -24.21 -1.90
C ASP A 155 11.75 -23.16 -1.69
N ASP A 156 11.41 -21.86 -1.70
CA ASP A 156 12.35 -20.77 -1.45
C ASP A 156 12.43 -20.36 0.03
N ILE A 157 11.58 -20.93 0.90
CA ILE A 157 11.61 -20.65 2.32
C ILE A 157 12.50 -21.70 3.02
N VAL A 158 13.78 -21.39 3.16
CA VAL A 158 14.68 -22.15 4.01
C VAL A 158 14.39 -21.76 5.47
N ILE A 159 13.60 -22.57 6.16
CA ILE A 159 13.43 -22.46 7.61
C ILE A 159 14.67 -23.07 8.24
N ASN A 160 15.65 -22.27 8.58
CA ASN A 160 16.76 -22.68 9.43
C ASN A 160 16.25 -22.80 10.86
N GLY A 161 15.72 -23.98 11.19
CA GLY A 161 15.44 -24.33 12.58
C GLY A 161 16.77 -24.62 13.29
N GLU A 162 17.15 -23.81 14.26
CA GLU A 162 18.16 -24.21 15.23
C GLU A 162 17.58 -25.34 16.09
N GLU A 163 18.23 -26.50 16.11
CA GLU A 163 17.94 -27.56 17.08
C GLU A 163 18.20 -27.02 18.49
N ILE A 164 17.15 -26.90 19.28
CA ILE A 164 17.28 -26.68 20.72
C ILE A 164 17.71 -28.04 21.31
N SER A 165 19.01 -28.20 21.56
CA SER A 165 19.52 -29.34 22.36
C SER A 165 19.14 -29.12 23.81
N GLU A 166 18.43 -30.11 24.39
CA GLU A 166 18.19 -30.25 25.85
C GLU A 166 19.50 -30.46 26.62
#